data_5eb468326e04f62a456a1a8bdc410404
#
_entry.id   5eb468326e04f62a456a1a8bdc410404
#
_cell.length_a   1.000
_cell.length_b   1.000
_cell.length_c   1.000
_cell.angle_alpha   90.00
_cell.angle_beta   90.00
_cell.angle_gamma   90.00
#
_symmetry.space_group_name_H-M   'P 1'
#
loop_
_entity.id
_entity.type
_entity.pdbx_description
1 polymer ?
#
loop_
_entity_poly.entity_id
_entity_poly.type
_entity_poly.pdbx_seq_one_letter_code
_entity_poly.pdbx_strand_id
1 'polypeptide(L)'
;MRIVKAIENMTASNQKLMYMCNTRPVLKTGAFSDVTEEYRIPAEPQPGDTVKLRLRTGRYNVDTAYLYVNNQEYEMYRVANNTLFDYYEASVEVAEEKLYYYFKVVSGKNVCFYNQIGAAKELNPFYNFQIMPGFQTPEWAKGAVMYQIFTDRFCNGDKSNDVLNDEYSYIGEHVCQVDDWNRYPAQMDVRNFYGGDLKGVWDKLDYLQDLGVEVIYFNPLFVSPSNHKYDIQDYDYIDPHFGVIVSDEGKLLSEGDQCNTHASRYMDRVTNKKNLEASNEFFAKLVEEIHKRGMKVIIDGVFNHCGSFNKWLDREHIYNTSPEQYASGAYESFNSPYHTFFKFYSNQWPDNNSYDGWWGNDTLPKLNYEEADTLAQYILGIGKKWVSEPYCVDGWRLDVAADLGNSREYNHQFWKKFRKAVKEANPEAVILAENYGDSYDWLQGDEWDTIMNYDAFMEPVTWFLTGMQKHSDEFRQDMLGNAGNFFGAMHHNMSRMGGQAVAISMNELSNHDHSRFLTRTNHRVGRTASVGAEAANEGINKAVFMEAVIIQMTWPGAPTIYYGDEAGVCGWTDPDNRRTYPWGSEDQELIAFHKAAIAMHKSQEVLKTGSYKPLVGEYNLI
;
A
#
# COMPACT_ATOMS: atom_id res chain seq x y z
N MET A 1 1.50 -19.77 61.01
CA MET A 1 0.33 -20.67 60.99
C MET A 1 -1.02 -19.97 61.09
N ARG A 2 -1.29 -19.04 62.03
CA ARG A 2 -2.57 -18.30 62.16
C ARG A 2 -2.86 -17.36 60.96
N ILE A 3 -1.87 -16.68 60.40
CA ILE A 3 -2.03 -15.75 59.27
C ILE A 3 -2.39 -16.49 57.99
N VAL A 4 -1.76 -17.64 57.73
CA VAL A 4 -2.02 -18.46 56.52
C VAL A 4 -3.47 -18.97 56.53
N LYS A 5 -3.95 -19.50 57.68
CA LYS A 5 -5.35 -19.92 57.82
C LYS A 5 -6.38 -18.80 57.70
N ALA A 6 -6.02 -17.57 58.10
CA ALA A 6 -6.89 -16.41 57.93
C ALA A 6 -7.03 -15.99 56.46
N ILE A 7 -5.96 -16.13 55.65
CA ILE A 7 -5.96 -15.83 54.21
C ILE A 7 -6.77 -16.89 53.43
N GLU A 8 -6.67 -18.17 53.80
CA GLU A 8 -7.42 -19.27 53.20
C GLU A 8 -8.94 -19.15 53.33
N ASN A 9 -9.43 -18.45 54.37
CA ASN A 9 -10.85 -18.21 54.61
C ASN A 9 -11.39 -16.91 53.99
N MET A 10 -10.58 -16.16 53.25
CA MET A 10 -11.02 -14.93 52.56
C MET A 10 -11.62 -15.24 51.20
N THR A 11 -12.55 -14.37 50.77
CA THR A 11 -13.01 -14.41 49.37
C THR A 11 -11.84 -14.15 48.42
N ALA A 12 -11.91 -14.67 47.21
CA ALA A 12 -10.89 -14.48 46.19
C ALA A 12 -10.57 -12.99 45.95
N SER A 13 -11.56 -12.12 46.02
CA SER A 13 -11.38 -10.66 45.90
C SER A 13 -10.56 -10.08 47.05
N ASN A 14 -10.81 -10.53 48.32
CA ASN A 14 -10.05 -10.05 49.46
C ASN A 14 -8.62 -10.60 49.49
N GLN A 15 -8.41 -11.85 49.04
CA GLN A 15 -7.06 -12.41 48.84
C GLN A 15 -6.27 -11.62 47.80
N LYS A 16 -6.89 -11.27 46.67
CA LYS A 16 -6.30 -10.43 45.63
C LYS A 16 -5.96 -9.03 46.15
N LEU A 17 -6.87 -8.41 46.89
CA LEU A 17 -6.64 -7.10 47.51
C LEU A 17 -5.47 -7.13 48.50
N MET A 18 -5.40 -8.11 49.38
CA MET A 18 -4.27 -8.27 50.30
C MET A 18 -2.95 -8.49 49.57
N TYR A 19 -2.96 -9.29 48.51
CA TYR A 19 -1.78 -9.50 47.66
C TYR A 19 -1.33 -8.15 47.06
N MET A 20 -2.23 -7.38 46.46
CA MET A 20 -1.93 -6.09 45.87
C MET A 20 -1.38 -5.09 46.90
N CYS A 21 -1.97 -5.00 48.10
CA CYS A 21 -1.50 -4.12 49.16
C CYS A 21 -0.11 -4.49 49.69
N ASN A 22 0.21 -5.78 49.77
CA ASN A 22 1.49 -6.26 50.32
C ASN A 22 2.62 -6.29 49.28
N THR A 23 2.30 -6.61 48.04
CA THR A 23 3.30 -6.75 46.96
C THR A 23 3.45 -5.51 46.07
N ARG A 24 2.42 -4.64 46.05
CA ARG A 24 2.36 -3.43 45.23
C ARG A 24 2.75 -3.70 43.75
N PRO A 25 2.11 -4.63 43.07
CA PRO A 25 2.42 -4.95 41.70
C PRO A 25 2.11 -3.75 40.80
N VAL A 26 2.93 -3.54 39.75
CA VAL A 26 2.58 -2.61 38.68
C VAL A 26 1.41 -3.18 37.88
N LEU A 27 0.33 -2.38 37.77
CA LEU A 27 -0.85 -2.73 36.96
C LEU A 27 -0.52 -2.51 35.48
N LYS A 28 -0.05 -3.56 34.82
CA LYS A 28 0.38 -3.49 33.41
C LYS A 28 -0.71 -2.97 32.47
N THR A 29 -1.97 -3.32 32.72
CA THR A 29 -3.12 -2.83 31.94
C THR A 29 -3.39 -1.33 32.12
N GLY A 30 -2.94 -0.74 33.25
CA GLY A 30 -3.01 0.70 33.51
C GLY A 30 -1.90 1.49 32.81
N ALA A 31 -0.74 0.85 32.60
CA ALA A 31 0.37 1.48 31.91
C ALA A 31 0.08 1.64 30.41
N PHE A 32 0.28 2.85 29.87
CA PHE A 32 0.08 3.11 28.46
C PHE A 32 0.80 4.39 28.02
N SER A 33 1.42 4.33 26.87
CA SER A 33 1.93 5.44 26.07
C SER A 33 2.00 4.99 24.62
N ASP A 34 1.93 5.92 23.71
CA ASP A 34 2.15 5.70 22.28
C ASP A 34 2.80 6.93 21.63
N VAL A 35 2.68 7.05 20.31
CA VAL A 35 3.32 8.13 19.54
C VAL A 35 2.32 9.16 19.01
N THR A 36 1.08 9.13 19.50
CA THR A 36 0.04 10.11 19.14
C THR A 36 0.21 11.41 19.90
N GLU A 37 -0.47 12.48 19.45
CA GLU A 37 -0.47 13.79 20.13
C GLU A 37 -0.94 13.73 21.59
N GLU A 38 -1.65 12.69 22.01
CA GLU A 38 -2.03 12.51 23.41
C GLU A 38 -0.81 12.18 24.28
N TYR A 39 0.21 11.48 23.73
CA TYR A 39 1.34 10.96 24.49
C TYR A 39 2.71 11.46 24.04
N ARG A 40 2.84 12.01 22.83
CA ARG A 40 4.07 12.63 22.30
C ARG A 40 3.71 13.97 21.65
N ILE A 41 4.10 15.07 22.28
CA ILE A 41 3.67 16.43 21.93
C ILE A 41 4.87 17.33 21.61
N PRO A 42 5.08 17.74 20.35
CA PRO A 42 4.34 17.33 19.14
C PRO A 42 4.60 15.87 18.74
N ALA A 43 3.65 15.24 18.05
CA ALA A 43 3.78 13.85 17.57
C ALA A 43 4.86 13.71 16.50
N GLU A 44 5.04 14.71 15.65
CA GLU A 44 6.02 14.76 14.56
C GLU A 44 6.98 15.94 14.73
N PRO A 45 7.95 15.82 15.66
CA PRO A 45 8.79 16.96 16.04
C PRO A 45 9.83 17.30 14.98
N GLN A 46 10.17 18.61 14.92
CA GLN A 46 11.27 19.14 14.15
C GLN A 46 12.54 19.22 14.98
N PRO A 47 13.73 19.24 14.35
CA PRO A 47 14.96 19.61 15.05
C PRO A 47 14.83 20.97 15.74
N GLY A 48 15.19 21.03 17.03
CA GLY A 48 15.03 22.21 17.87
C GLY A 48 13.76 22.26 18.72
N ASP A 49 12.81 21.36 18.48
CA ASP A 49 11.60 21.26 19.30
C ASP A 49 11.91 20.69 20.69
N THR A 50 11.08 21.07 21.66
CA THR A 50 10.99 20.40 22.95
C THR A 50 9.77 19.47 22.94
N VAL A 51 10.01 18.17 22.98
CA VAL A 51 8.95 17.14 22.96
C VAL A 51 8.58 16.73 24.37
N LYS A 52 7.29 16.76 24.69
CA LYS A 52 6.75 16.18 25.92
C LYS A 52 6.39 14.72 25.67
N LEU A 53 6.91 13.82 26.50
CA LEU A 53 6.62 12.41 26.46
C LEU A 53 5.81 12.04 27.70
N ARG A 54 4.63 11.49 27.48
CA ARG A 54 3.64 11.17 28.50
C ARG A 54 3.51 9.67 28.70
N LEU A 55 3.40 9.26 29.97
CA LEU A 55 3.07 7.90 30.37
C LEU A 55 1.82 7.92 31.28
N ARG A 56 0.83 7.09 30.98
CA ARG A 56 -0.30 6.82 31.86
C ARG A 56 -0.03 5.58 32.70
N THR A 57 -0.43 5.59 33.97
CA THR A 57 -0.38 4.43 34.87
C THR A 57 -1.71 4.27 35.60
N GLY A 58 -1.91 3.14 36.27
CA GLY A 58 -3.06 2.99 37.17
C GLY A 58 -3.00 4.01 38.31
N ARG A 59 -4.18 4.49 38.73
CA ARG A 59 -4.30 5.49 39.80
C ARG A 59 -3.64 5.00 41.09
N TYR A 60 -2.78 5.81 41.69
CA TYR A 60 -2.03 5.50 42.95
C TYR A 60 -1.21 4.20 42.89
N ASN A 61 -0.89 3.70 41.71
CA ASN A 61 -0.19 2.42 41.55
C ASN A 61 1.33 2.53 41.51
N VAL A 62 1.88 3.67 41.08
CA VAL A 62 3.30 3.87 40.81
C VAL A 62 3.87 4.91 41.80
N ASP A 63 5.06 4.66 42.37
CA ASP A 63 5.76 5.60 43.23
C ASP A 63 6.53 6.62 42.41
N THR A 64 7.28 6.14 41.39
CA THR A 64 8.10 6.98 40.50
C THR A 64 8.05 6.44 39.09
N ALA A 65 8.11 7.35 38.12
CA ALA A 65 8.23 7.06 36.70
C ALA A 65 9.47 7.76 36.13
N TYR A 66 10.15 7.09 35.23
CA TYR A 66 11.35 7.59 34.55
C TYR A 66 11.20 7.39 33.04
N LEU A 67 11.67 8.36 32.30
CA LEU A 67 11.88 8.28 30.86
C LEU A 67 13.37 8.06 30.61
N TYR A 68 13.70 7.12 29.74
CA TYR A 68 15.06 6.90 29.24
C TYR A 68 15.11 7.29 27.76
N VAL A 69 16.00 8.20 27.40
CA VAL A 69 16.25 8.62 26.02
C VAL A 69 17.72 8.41 25.72
N ASN A 70 18.05 7.58 24.73
CA ASN A 70 19.43 7.21 24.38
C ASN A 70 20.27 6.82 25.61
N ASN A 71 19.68 6.06 26.54
CA ASN A 71 20.23 5.63 27.84
C ASN A 71 20.41 6.73 28.90
N GLN A 72 20.02 7.96 28.64
CA GLN A 72 19.96 9.02 29.66
C GLN A 72 18.63 8.96 30.41
N GLU A 73 18.67 8.98 31.74
CA GLU A 73 17.49 8.94 32.60
C GLU A 73 16.94 10.36 32.86
N TYR A 74 15.63 10.52 32.74
CA TYR A 74 14.87 11.71 33.08
C TYR A 74 13.77 11.33 34.06
N GLU A 75 13.71 12.02 35.25
CA GLU A 75 12.60 11.84 36.17
C GLU A 75 11.32 12.41 35.55
N MET A 76 10.20 11.68 35.66
CA MET A 76 8.90 12.13 35.19
C MET A 76 8.04 12.63 36.34
N TYR A 77 7.33 13.72 36.11
CA TYR A 77 6.48 14.34 37.13
C TYR A 77 5.01 14.06 36.83
N ARG A 78 4.23 13.78 37.87
CA ARG A 78 2.79 13.59 37.72
C ARG A 78 2.12 14.94 37.44
N VAL A 79 1.55 15.08 36.25
CA VAL A 79 0.96 16.33 35.73
C VAL A 79 -0.55 16.35 35.78
N ALA A 80 -1.20 15.17 35.69
CA ALA A 80 -2.65 15.03 35.69
C ALA A 80 -3.10 13.70 36.29
N ASN A 81 -4.38 13.62 36.56
CA ASN A 81 -5.04 12.39 37.01
C ASN A 81 -6.54 12.41 36.71
N ASN A 82 -7.13 11.23 36.66
CA ASN A 82 -8.58 11.03 36.68
C ASN A 82 -8.97 9.91 37.67
N THR A 83 -10.17 9.39 37.61
CA THR A 83 -10.67 8.34 38.51
C THR A 83 -9.85 7.05 38.46
N LEU A 84 -9.29 6.71 37.27
CA LEU A 84 -8.63 5.42 37.01
C LEU A 84 -7.11 5.54 36.83
N PHE A 85 -6.61 6.70 36.44
CA PHE A 85 -5.24 6.85 35.97
C PHE A 85 -4.52 8.06 36.55
N ASP A 86 -3.20 7.93 36.68
CA ASP A 86 -2.22 9.02 36.86
C ASP A 86 -1.44 9.19 35.56
N TYR A 87 -1.11 10.46 35.21
CA TYR A 87 -0.34 10.83 34.02
C TYR A 87 0.98 11.49 34.43
N TYR A 88 2.07 10.97 33.87
CA TYR A 88 3.43 11.44 34.12
C TYR A 88 4.02 12.00 32.82
N GLU A 89 4.79 13.09 32.92
CA GLU A 89 5.46 13.72 31.79
C GLU A 89 6.93 14.03 32.08
N ALA A 90 7.74 13.97 31.04
CA ALA A 90 9.06 14.57 30.94
C ALA A 90 9.22 15.22 29.58
N SER A 91 10.08 16.22 29.48
CA SER A 91 10.39 16.93 28.25
C SER A 91 11.83 16.68 27.84
N VAL A 92 12.06 16.54 26.53
CA VAL A 92 13.37 16.35 25.92
C VAL A 92 13.53 17.29 24.73
N GLU A 93 14.73 17.86 24.56
CA GLU A 93 15.07 18.61 23.35
C GLU A 93 15.44 17.64 22.25
N VAL A 94 14.96 17.91 21.03
CA VAL A 94 15.15 17.10 19.84
C VAL A 94 16.20 17.77 18.96
N ALA A 95 17.34 17.10 18.76
CA ALA A 95 18.35 17.50 17.77
C ALA A 95 18.03 16.91 16.39
N GLU A 96 18.97 16.94 15.46
CA GLU A 96 18.81 16.32 14.13
C GLU A 96 18.90 14.78 14.19
N GLU A 97 19.52 14.24 15.23
CA GLU A 97 19.73 12.80 15.38
C GLU A 97 18.49 12.09 15.92
N LYS A 98 18.30 10.84 15.49
CA LYS A 98 17.22 9.98 15.97
C LYS A 98 17.35 9.71 17.46
N LEU A 99 16.22 9.71 18.15
CA LEU A 99 16.14 9.40 19.58
C LEU A 99 15.37 8.08 19.76
N TYR A 100 15.87 7.24 20.67
CA TYR A 100 15.20 6.02 21.10
C TYR A 100 14.84 6.15 22.56
N TYR A 101 13.58 5.84 22.92
CA TYR A 101 13.13 6.00 24.30
C TYR A 101 12.23 4.86 24.77
N TYR A 102 12.20 4.71 26.09
CA TYR A 102 11.30 3.82 26.82
C TYR A 102 11.03 4.38 28.20
N PHE A 103 10.03 3.83 28.89
CA PHE A 103 9.69 4.24 30.24
C PHE A 103 10.01 3.12 31.23
N LYS A 104 10.36 3.52 32.46
CA LYS A 104 10.55 2.66 33.61
C LYS A 104 9.67 3.16 34.75
N VAL A 105 8.89 2.28 35.35
CA VAL A 105 8.04 2.59 36.50
C VAL A 105 8.43 1.74 37.69
N VAL A 106 8.35 2.33 38.89
CA VAL A 106 8.69 1.68 40.13
C VAL A 106 7.49 1.73 41.08
N SER A 107 7.14 0.58 41.68
CA SER A 107 6.11 0.45 42.71
C SER A 107 6.62 -0.45 43.83
N GLY A 108 7.02 0.13 44.96
CA GLY A 108 7.71 -0.56 46.04
C GLY A 108 9.03 -1.18 45.56
N LYS A 109 9.09 -2.51 45.56
CA LYS A 109 10.27 -3.25 45.05
C LYS A 109 10.10 -3.72 43.60
N ASN A 110 8.98 -3.44 42.99
CA ASN A 110 8.69 -3.88 41.63
C ASN A 110 9.13 -2.83 40.63
N VAL A 111 9.80 -3.29 39.56
CA VAL A 111 10.18 -2.48 38.40
C VAL A 111 9.45 -3.05 37.19
N CYS A 112 8.96 -2.18 36.34
CA CYS A 112 8.36 -2.52 35.07
C CYS A 112 8.84 -1.52 34.00
N PHE A 113 9.13 -2.03 32.80
CA PHE A 113 9.48 -1.24 31.63
C PHE A 113 8.28 -1.15 30.71
N TYR A 114 8.20 -0.07 29.95
CA TYR A 114 7.16 0.15 28.95
C TYR A 114 7.78 0.68 27.65
N ASN A 115 7.47 0.03 26.56
CA ASN A 115 7.83 0.43 25.19
C ASN A 115 6.69 0.07 24.21
N GLN A 116 6.91 0.05 22.90
CA GLN A 116 5.86 -0.14 21.88
C GLN A 116 5.07 -1.44 22.02
N ILE A 117 5.64 -2.51 22.60
CA ILE A 117 4.92 -3.77 22.86
C ILE A 117 4.28 -3.83 24.25
N GLY A 118 4.26 -2.70 24.99
CA GLY A 118 3.58 -2.58 26.27
C GLY A 118 4.48 -2.83 27.48
N ALA A 119 3.83 -3.17 28.63
CA ALA A 119 4.49 -3.27 29.92
C ALA A 119 5.10 -4.65 30.18
N ALA A 120 6.39 -4.72 30.49
CA ALA A 120 7.14 -5.94 30.76
C ALA A 120 8.06 -5.82 31.99
N LYS A 121 8.42 -6.96 32.61
CA LYS A 121 9.42 -6.99 33.69
C LYS A 121 10.84 -6.76 33.18
N GLU A 122 11.12 -7.20 31.97
CA GLU A 122 12.39 -7.05 31.29
C GLU A 122 12.20 -6.20 30.06
N LEU A 123 13.15 -5.32 29.81
CA LEU A 123 13.15 -4.47 28.62
C LEU A 123 13.65 -5.27 27.43
N ASN A 124 12.90 -5.26 26.32
CA ASN A 124 13.41 -5.62 25.01
C ASN A 124 13.66 -4.34 24.19
N PRO A 125 14.92 -3.89 24.05
CA PRO A 125 15.25 -2.63 23.37
C PRO A 125 14.86 -2.57 21.90
N PHE A 126 14.64 -3.73 21.24
CA PHE A 126 14.20 -3.84 19.87
C PHE A 126 12.88 -3.09 19.61
N TYR A 127 12.03 -2.97 20.63
CA TYR A 127 10.74 -2.30 20.56
C TYR A 127 10.71 -0.93 21.26
N ASN A 128 11.85 -0.30 21.46
CA ASN A 128 11.87 1.06 21.99
C ASN A 128 11.15 2.01 21.04
N PHE A 129 10.48 3.01 21.62
CA PHE A 129 9.92 4.10 20.82
C PHE A 129 11.04 4.86 20.10
N GLN A 130 10.70 5.43 18.95
CA GLN A 130 11.63 6.18 18.11
C GLN A 130 11.05 7.55 17.79
N ILE A 131 11.90 8.58 17.85
CA ILE A 131 11.63 9.90 17.30
C ILE A 131 12.57 10.10 16.10
N MET A 132 11.98 10.43 14.96
CA MET A 132 12.67 10.78 13.72
C MET A 132 12.46 12.28 13.48
N PRO A 133 13.42 13.15 13.86
CA PRO A 133 13.26 14.60 13.75
C PRO A 133 13.12 15.02 12.29
N GLY A 134 12.14 15.89 12.01
CA GLY A 134 11.88 16.38 10.66
C GLY A 134 11.12 15.42 9.72
N PHE A 135 10.85 14.19 10.15
CA PHE A 135 9.98 13.30 9.40
C PHE A 135 8.51 13.65 9.68
N GLN A 136 7.87 14.20 8.67
CA GLN A 136 6.44 14.53 8.69
C GLN A 136 5.71 13.83 7.57
N THR A 137 4.48 13.44 7.86
CA THR A 137 3.57 12.84 6.88
C THR A 137 2.43 13.82 6.57
N PRO A 138 1.95 13.88 5.31
CA PRO A 138 0.89 14.81 4.95
C PRO A 138 -0.39 14.57 5.76
N GLU A 139 -0.95 15.64 6.32
CA GLU A 139 -2.17 15.55 7.14
C GLU A 139 -3.35 14.96 6.38
N TRP A 140 -3.46 15.25 5.07
CA TRP A 140 -4.53 14.73 4.23
C TRP A 140 -4.52 13.19 4.11
N ALA A 141 -3.36 12.55 4.32
CA ALA A 141 -3.20 11.10 4.17
C ALA A 141 -3.48 10.32 5.46
N LYS A 142 -3.45 10.98 6.63
CA LYS A 142 -3.65 10.33 7.93
C LYS A 142 -5.08 9.80 8.06
N GLY A 143 -5.22 8.48 8.07
CA GLY A 143 -6.52 7.81 8.12
C GLY A 143 -7.42 8.10 6.92
N ALA A 144 -6.89 8.54 5.79
CA ALA A 144 -7.68 8.84 4.61
C ALA A 144 -8.30 7.59 3.99
N VAL A 145 -9.56 7.66 3.60
CA VAL A 145 -10.26 6.57 2.89
C VAL A 145 -9.78 6.51 1.46
N MET A 146 -9.00 5.49 1.13
CA MET A 146 -8.44 5.27 -0.20
C MET A 146 -9.30 4.29 -1.02
N TYR A 147 -9.26 4.43 -2.34
CA TYR A 147 -9.95 3.56 -3.27
C TYR A 147 -9.03 3.19 -4.43
N GLN A 148 -8.67 1.91 -4.54
CA GLN A 148 -7.81 1.39 -5.60
C GLN A 148 -8.61 1.07 -6.85
N ILE A 149 -8.19 1.59 -8.00
CA ILE A 149 -8.82 1.36 -9.29
C ILE A 149 -7.89 0.59 -10.24
N PHE A 150 -8.35 -0.57 -10.70
CA PHE A 150 -7.79 -1.27 -11.85
C PHE A 150 -8.57 -0.80 -13.10
N THR A 151 -7.97 0.13 -13.85
CA THR A 151 -8.69 0.97 -14.82
C THR A 151 -9.43 0.16 -15.89
N ASP A 152 -8.79 -0.83 -16.51
CA ASP A 152 -9.41 -1.69 -17.55
C ASP A 152 -10.73 -2.37 -17.11
N ARG A 153 -10.93 -2.51 -15.78
CA ARG A 153 -12.05 -3.28 -15.21
C ARG A 153 -13.04 -2.43 -14.43
N PHE A 154 -12.84 -1.12 -14.37
CA PHE A 154 -13.68 -0.25 -13.55
C PHE A 154 -14.90 0.27 -14.31
N CYS A 155 -14.70 1.01 -15.39
CA CYS A 155 -15.78 1.54 -16.23
C CYS A 155 -15.26 1.94 -17.61
N ASN A 156 -15.94 1.52 -18.68
CA ASN A 156 -15.68 1.98 -20.05
C ASN A 156 -16.50 3.23 -20.32
N GLY A 157 -15.83 4.38 -20.47
CA GLY A 157 -16.46 5.69 -20.73
C GLY A 157 -16.34 6.14 -22.18
N ASP A 158 -15.33 5.66 -22.91
CA ASP A 158 -15.08 6.01 -24.31
C ASP A 158 -14.65 4.78 -25.13
N LYS A 159 -15.58 4.20 -25.84
CA LYS A 159 -15.30 3.00 -26.67
C LYS A 159 -14.37 3.27 -27.86
N SER A 160 -14.09 4.55 -28.17
CA SER A 160 -13.21 4.88 -29.30
C SER A 160 -11.72 4.65 -28.99
N ASN A 161 -11.38 4.53 -27.70
CA ASN A 161 -10.01 4.23 -27.24
C ASN A 161 -9.79 2.74 -26.90
N ASP A 162 -10.83 1.90 -26.96
CA ASP A 162 -10.72 0.47 -26.67
C ASP A 162 -9.61 -0.19 -27.50
N VAL A 163 -8.86 -1.12 -26.88
CA VAL A 163 -7.96 -2.03 -27.60
C VAL A 163 -8.81 -2.93 -28.51
N LEU A 164 -8.43 -3.00 -29.79
CA LEU A 164 -9.17 -3.77 -30.77
C LEU A 164 -8.67 -5.21 -30.86
N ASN A 165 -9.52 -6.11 -31.34
CA ASN A 165 -9.08 -7.45 -31.73
C ASN A 165 -7.99 -7.34 -32.79
N ASP A 166 -6.93 -8.14 -32.68
CA ASP A 166 -5.81 -8.19 -33.61
C ASP A 166 -5.04 -6.86 -33.75
N GLU A 167 -5.12 -5.97 -32.74
CA GLU A 167 -4.43 -4.69 -32.77
C GLU A 167 -2.91 -4.85 -32.77
N TYR A 168 -2.41 -5.77 -31.95
CA TYR A 168 -1.01 -6.20 -31.88
C TYR A 168 -0.90 -7.61 -31.30
N SER A 169 0.32 -8.16 -31.30
CA SER A 169 0.61 -9.45 -30.66
C SER A 169 1.34 -9.23 -29.35
N TYR A 170 0.91 -9.94 -28.28
CA TYR A 170 1.57 -9.94 -26.98
C TYR A 170 1.66 -11.36 -26.42
N ILE A 171 2.88 -11.75 -26.00
CA ILE A 171 3.17 -13.13 -25.51
C ILE A 171 2.65 -14.20 -26.50
N GLY A 172 3.00 -14.04 -27.79
CA GLY A 172 2.78 -15.03 -28.83
C GLY A 172 1.35 -15.20 -29.33
N GLU A 173 0.41 -14.34 -28.91
CA GLU A 173 -0.96 -14.31 -29.41
C GLU A 173 -1.46 -12.88 -29.58
N HIS A 174 -2.48 -12.70 -30.40
CA HIS A 174 -3.10 -11.40 -30.60
C HIS A 174 -3.86 -10.95 -29.36
N VAL A 175 -3.87 -9.63 -29.12
CA VAL A 175 -4.75 -9.04 -28.11
C VAL A 175 -6.21 -9.15 -28.50
N CYS A 176 -7.08 -9.17 -27.51
CA CYS A 176 -8.50 -9.39 -27.69
C CYS A 176 -9.32 -8.37 -26.90
N GLN A 177 -10.25 -7.71 -27.57
CA GLN A 177 -11.32 -6.94 -26.93
C GLN A 177 -12.36 -7.90 -26.38
N VAL A 178 -12.76 -7.70 -25.13
CA VAL A 178 -13.79 -8.50 -24.46
C VAL A 178 -15.13 -7.79 -24.59
N ASP A 179 -16.03 -8.33 -25.43
CA ASP A 179 -17.34 -7.74 -25.70
C ASP A 179 -18.31 -7.84 -24.51
N ASP A 180 -18.21 -8.93 -23.73
CA ASP A 180 -19.05 -9.12 -22.54
C ASP A 180 -18.35 -8.61 -21.29
N TRP A 181 -18.77 -7.45 -20.81
CA TRP A 181 -18.27 -6.82 -19.59
C TRP A 181 -18.32 -7.73 -18.35
N ASN A 182 -19.26 -8.65 -18.29
CA ASN A 182 -19.46 -9.57 -17.15
C ASN A 182 -18.72 -10.89 -17.29
N ARG A 183 -18.00 -11.12 -18.39
CA ARG A 183 -17.17 -12.32 -18.55
C ARG A 183 -16.07 -12.35 -17.49
N TYR A 184 -15.85 -13.50 -16.87
CA TYR A 184 -14.74 -13.65 -15.93
C TYR A 184 -13.38 -13.63 -16.64
N PRO A 185 -12.32 -13.14 -15.98
CA PRO A 185 -10.96 -13.16 -16.52
C PRO A 185 -10.55 -14.57 -16.95
N ALA A 186 -9.84 -14.67 -18.06
CA ALA A 186 -9.25 -15.92 -18.54
C ALA A 186 -8.02 -16.29 -17.67
N GLN A 187 -7.57 -17.53 -17.74
CA GLN A 187 -6.36 -17.95 -17.02
C GLN A 187 -5.10 -17.19 -17.50
N MET A 188 -4.97 -16.96 -18.81
CA MET A 188 -3.98 -16.08 -19.42
C MET A 188 -4.70 -14.81 -19.88
N ASP A 189 -4.84 -13.84 -18.97
CA ASP A 189 -5.73 -12.70 -19.14
C ASP A 189 -5.03 -11.42 -19.62
N VAL A 190 -3.70 -11.35 -19.54
CA VAL A 190 -2.90 -10.13 -19.74
C VAL A 190 -3.15 -9.41 -21.08
N ARG A 191 -3.69 -10.09 -22.09
CA ARG A 191 -4.01 -9.57 -23.41
C ARG A 191 -5.50 -9.44 -23.71
N ASN A 192 -6.36 -9.66 -22.70
CA ASN A 192 -7.81 -9.50 -22.80
C ASN A 192 -8.21 -8.14 -22.20
N PHE A 193 -8.74 -7.25 -23.01
CA PHE A 193 -9.09 -5.90 -22.62
C PHE A 193 -10.59 -5.72 -22.53
N TYR A 194 -11.08 -5.18 -21.41
CA TYR A 194 -12.50 -4.91 -21.18
C TYR A 194 -12.86 -3.46 -21.52
N GLY A 195 -11.87 -2.62 -21.77
CA GLY A 195 -12.04 -1.26 -22.25
C GLY A 195 -12.37 -0.24 -21.17
N GLY A 196 -12.18 -0.57 -19.88
CA GLY A 196 -12.25 0.46 -18.83
C GLY A 196 -11.17 1.51 -19.04
N ASP A 197 -11.52 2.78 -18.80
CA ASP A 197 -10.69 3.93 -19.14
C ASP A 197 -10.82 5.10 -18.15
N LEU A 198 -10.01 6.15 -18.32
CA LEU A 198 -10.04 7.33 -17.46
C LEU A 198 -11.32 8.17 -17.65
N LYS A 199 -11.98 8.10 -18.81
CA LYS A 199 -13.28 8.72 -19.03
C LYS A 199 -14.37 8.02 -18.20
N GLY A 200 -14.30 6.69 -18.13
CA GLY A 200 -15.18 5.90 -17.25
C GLY A 200 -14.96 6.24 -15.77
N VAL A 201 -13.71 6.43 -15.36
CA VAL A 201 -13.42 6.92 -14.00
C VAL A 201 -14.02 8.31 -13.78
N TRP A 202 -13.84 9.23 -14.74
CA TRP A 202 -14.44 10.56 -14.68
C TRP A 202 -15.96 10.49 -14.48
N ASP A 203 -16.64 9.66 -15.25
CA ASP A 203 -18.09 9.48 -15.20
C ASP A 203 -18.58 8.89 -13.87
N LYS A 204 -17.67 8.28 -13.08
CA LYS A 204 -17.96 7.67 -11.77
C LYS A 204 -17.42 8.48 -10.57
N LEU A 205 -16.89 9.68 -10.79
CA LEU A 205 -16.40 10.52 -9.68
C LEU A 205 -17.48 10.87 -8.66
N ASP A 206 -18.72 11.09 -9.10
CA ASP A 206 -19.84 11.37 -8.20
C ASP A 206 -20.18 10.15 -7.33
N TYR A 207 -20.07 8.94 -7.89
CA TYR A 207 -20.21 7.69 -7.13
C TYR A 207 -19.12 7.55 -6.06
N LEU A 208 -17.85 7.79 -6.40
CA LEU A 208 -16.74 7.72 -5.47
C LEU A 208 -16.86 8.76 -4.35
N GLN A 209 -17.27 9.97 -4.69
CA GLN A 209 -17.54 11.03 -3.71
C GLN A 209 -18.69 10.66 -2.77
N ASP A 210 -19.80 10.12 -3.29
CA ASP A 210 -20.97 9.68 -2.52
C ASP A 210 -20.67 8.46 -1.63
N LEU A 211 -19.75 7.58 -2.07
CA LEU A 211 -19.21 6.49 -1.24
C LEU A 211 -18.38 7.03 -0.07
N GLY A 212 -17.77 8.20 -0.22
CA GLY A 212 -16.99 8.89 0.80
C GLY A 212 -15.47 8.76 0.62
N VAL A 213 -15.03 8.37 -0.58
CA VAL A 213 -13.60 8.26 -0.96
C VAL A 213 -12.90 9.61 -0.80
N GLU A 214 -11.69 9.58 -0.25
CA GLU A 214 -10.81 10.75 -0.06
C GLU A 214 -9.57 10.68 -0.97
N VAL A 215 -9.14 9.48 -1.37
CA VAL A 215 -7.97 9.28 -2.23
C VAL A 215 -8.26 8.21 -3.28
N ILE A 216 -7.97 8.49 -4.53
CA ILE A 216 -7.99 7.49 -5.61
C ILE A 216 -6.56 7.02 -5.87
N TYR A 217 -6.31 5.73 -5.70
CA TYR A 217 -5.07 5.10 -6.13
C TYR A 217 -5.31 4.34 -7.43
N PHE A 218 -4.60 4.73 -8.47
CA PHE A 218 -4.63 4.06 -9.76
C PHE A 218 -3.52 3.01 -9.87
N ASN A 219 -3.86 1.78 -10.26
CA ASN A 219 -2.90 0.86 -10.86
C ASN A 219 -2.24 1.51 -12.08
N PRO A 220 -1.12 0.98 -12.63
CA PRO A 220 -0.34 1.70 -13.64
C PRO A 220 -1.18 2.24 -14.79
N LEU A 221 -0.89 3.48 -15.19
CA LEU A 221 -1.61 4.20 -16.24
C LEU A 221 -0.77 4.48 -17.49
N PHE A 222 0.54 4.27 -17.41
CA PHE A 222 1.47 4.59 -18.49
C PHE A 222 1.33 3.64 -19.66
N VAL A 223 1.77 4.07 -20.85
CA VAL A 223 1.74 3.25 -22.07
C VAL A 223 2.33 1.87 -21.79
N SER A 224 1.57 0.82 -22.07
CA SER A 224 1.96 -0.57 -21.79
C SER A 224 1.13 -1.55 -22.64
N PRO A 225 1.71 -2.68 -23.07
CA PRO A 225 1.02 -3.63 -23.95
C PRO A 225 0.03 -4.57 -23.22
N SER A 226 0.12 -4.71 -21.90
CA SER A 226 -0.83 -5.54 -21.14
C SER A 226 -2.00 -4.74 -20.57
N ASN A 227 -3.06 -5.45 -20.15
CA ASN A 227 -4.20 -4.85 -19.47
C ASN A 227 -3.88 -4.36 -18.05
N HIS A 228 -2.88 -4.98 -17.38
CA HIS A 228 -2.44 -4.59 -16.03
C HIS A 228 -1.41 -3.47 -16.01
N LYS A 229 -0.73 -3.25 -17.11
CA LYS A 229 0.23 -2.16 -17.36
C LYS A 229 1.45 -2.10 -16.43
N TYR A 230 1.84 -3.23 -15.80
CA TYR A 230 3.10 -3.34 -15.06
C TYR A 230 4.33 -3.55 -15.97
N ASP A 231 4.13 -3.62 -17.26
CA ASP A 231 5.14 -3.74 -18.32
C ASP A 231 5.27 -2.44 -19.12
N ILE A 232 5.71 -1.38 -18.41
CA ILE A 232 5.73 0.00 -18.92
C ILE A 232 6.53 0.11 -20.24
N GLN A 233 5.87 0.68 -21.23
CA GLN A 233 6.44 0.98 -22.55
C GLN A 233 7.00 2.41 -22.63
N ASP A 234 6.30 3.37 -22.03
CA ASP A 234 6.75 4.77 -21.99
C ASP A 234 6.27 5.44 -20.67
N TYR A 235 7.21 5.88 -19.83
CA TYR A 235 6.94 6.52 -18.54
C TYR A 235 6.50 7.99 -18.67
N ASP A 236 6.65 8.58 -19.85
CA ASP A 236 6.33 10.00 -20.06
C ASP A 236 4.85 10.26 -20.34
N TYR A 237 4.09 9.22 -20.68
CA TYR A 237 2.74 9.39 -21.19
C TYR A 237 1.76 8.38 -20.61
N ILE A 238 0.55 8.89 -20.36
CA ILE A 238 -0.63 8.06 -20.09
C ILE A 238 -0.95 7.25 -21.36
N ASP A 239 -1.32 5.99 -21.20
CA ASP A 239 -1.69 5.13 -22.30
C ASP A 239 -2.91 5.69 -23.04
N PRO A 240 -2.83 5.90 -24.37
CA PRO A 240 -3.95 6.39 -25.16
C PRO A 240 -5.21 5.50 -25.09
N HIS A 241 -5.06 4.20 -24.83
CA HIS A 241 -6.19 3.29 -24.60
C HIS A 241 -6.90 3.56 -23.26
N PHE A 242 -6.25 4.26 -22.34
CA PHE A 242 -6.91 4.78 -21.13
C PHE A 242 -7.26 6.27 -21.26
N GLY A 243 -6.61 6.96 -22.18
CA GLY A 243 -6.74 8.39 -22.40
C GLY A 243 -7.56 8.75 -23.63
N VAL A 244 -6.92 9.48 -24.56
CA VAL A 244 -7.57 10.02 -25.77
C VAL A 244 -6.80 9.64 -27.01
N ILE A 245 -7.48 9.03 -27.98
CA ILE A 245 -6.93 8.74 -29.32
C ILE A 245 -7.49 9.78 -30.29
N VAL A 246 -6.62 10.65 -30.81
CA VAL A 246 -6.96 11.68 -31.83
C VAL A 246 -6.47 11.32 -33.22
N SER A 247 -5.50 10.40 -33.33
CA SER A 247 -5.05 9.80 -34.58
C SER A 247 -5.19 8.29 -34.44
N ASP A 248 -5.88 7.65 -35.37
CA ASP A 248 -6.24 6.22 -35.31
C ASP A 248 -6.09 5.61 -36.72
N GLU A 249 -4.93 5.85 -37.33
CA GLU A 249 -4.64 5.41 -38.67
C GLU A 249 -3.85 4.09 -38.68
N GLY A 250 -3.82 3.42 -39.82
CA GLY A 250 -3.04 2.20 -39.98
C GLY A 250 -3.89 0.92 -40.00
N LYS A 251 -3.21 -0.20 -39.81
CA LYS A 251 -3.80 -1.54 -40.00
C LYS A 251 -3.64 -2.37 -38.73
N LEU A 252 -4.61 -3.22 -38.50
CA LEU A 252 -4.54 -4.32 -37.56
C LEU A 252 -3.67 -5.44 -38.12
N LEU A 253 -3.21 -6.36 -37.29
CA LEU A 253 -2.52 -7.57 -37.72
C LEU A 253 -3.47 -8.47 -38.54
N SER A 254 -2.91 -9.15 -39.52
CA SER A 254 -3.62 -10.20 -40.24
C SER A 254 -3.64 -11.49 -39.40
N GLU A 255 -4.60 -12.37 -39.63
CA GLU A 255 -4.66 -13.67 -38.97
C GLU A 255 -3.31 -14.41 -39.02
N GLY A 256 -2.78 -14.79 -37.86
CA GLY A 256 -1.52 -15.51 -37.72
C GLY A 256 -0.24 -14.68 -37.85
N ASP A 257 -0.35 -13.37 -38.10
CA ASP A 257 0.80 -12.46 -38.15
C ASP A 257 1.19 -12.04 -36.73
N GLN A 258 2.40 -12.41 -36.29
CA GLN A 258 2.92 -12.10 -34.98
C GLN A 258 3.91 -10.89 -34.96
N CYS A 259 4.10 -10.27 -36.11
CA CYS A 259 5.10 -9.19 -36.27
C CYS A 259 4.49 -7.83 -35.97
N ASN A 260 4.84 -7.25 -34.82
CA ASN A 260 4.29 -5.97 -34.39
C ASN A 260 4.71 -4.77 -35.27
N THR A 261 5.74 -4.91 -36.13
CA THR A 261 6.05 -3.88 -37.11
C THR A 261 4.97 -3.75 -38.21
N HIS A 262 4.08 -4.75 -38.34
CA HIS A 262 2.93 -4.70 -39.23
C HIS A 262 1.69 -4.11 -38.54
N ALA A 263 1.69 -4.01 -37.20
CA ALA A 263 0.62 -3.44 -36.38
C ALA A 263 0.63 -1.89 -36.44
N SER A 264 0.52 -1.33 -37.63
CA SER A 264 0.72 0.11 -37.85
C SER A 264 -0.32 0.99 -37.17
N ARG A 265 -1.52 0.43 -36.88
CA ARG A 265 -2.54 1.12 -36.10
C ARG A 265 -2.16 1.21 -34.63
N TYR A 266 -1.68 0.12 -34.03
CA TYR A 266 -1.13 0.15 -32.67
C TYR A 266 0.03 1.13 -32.55
N MET A 267 0.98 1.11 -33.51
CA MET A 267 2.07 2.08 -33.53
C MET A 267 1.56 3.53 -33.56
N ASP A 268 0.58 3.84 -34.42
CA ASP A 268 -0.02 5.19 -34.45
C ASP A 268 -0.67 5.56 -33.11
N ARG A 269 -1.39 4.63 -32.49
CA ARG A 269 -2.03 4.87 -31.21
C ARG A 269 -1.04 5.18 -30.10
N VAL A 270 0.05 4.39 -29.96
CA VAL A 270 0.94 4.42 -28.78
C VAL A 270 2.27 5.18 -28.99
N THR A 271 2.60 5.57 -30.22
CA THR A 271 3.84 6.34 -30.53
C THR A 271 3.58 7.73 -31.09
N ASN A 272 2.37 8.01 -31.59
CA ASN A 272 2.03 9.32 -32.15
C ASN A 272 1.89 10.35 -31.00
N LYS A 273 2.73 11.38 -31.05
CA LYS A 273 2.79 12.42 -30.03
C LYS A 273 1.46 13.12 -29.78
N LYS A 274 0.60 13.24 -30.81
CA LYS A 274 -0.73 13.85 -30.64
C LYS A 274 -1.61 13.03 -29.69
N ASN A 275 -1.58 11.71 -29.80
CA ASN A 275 -2.33 10.81 -28.89
C ASN A 275 -1.74 10.88 -27.49
N LEU A 276 -0.42 10.79 -27.39
CA LEU A 276 0.31 10.81 -26.12
C LEU A 276 0.09 12.12 -25.35
N GLU A 277 0.18 13.27 -26.02
CA GLU A 277 -0.05 14.59 -25.44
C GLU A 277 -1.52 14.80 -25.06
N ALA A 278 -2.46 14.39 -25.94
CA ALA A 278 -3.89 14.47 -25.65
C ALA A 278 -4.28 13.63 -24.41
N SER A 279 -3.69 12.45 -24.25
CA SER A 279 -3.91 11.59 -23.10
C SER A 279 -3.37 12.20 -21.81
N ASN A 280 -2.17 12.78 -21.85
CA ASN A 280 -1.60 13.51 -20.73
C ASN A 280 -2.46 14.74 -20.34
N GLU A 281 -2.92 15.50 -21.34
CA GLU A 281 -3.81 16.64 -21.09
C GLU A 281 -5.14 16.22 -20.47
N PHE A 282 -5.71 15.12 -20.94
CA PHE A 282 -6.94 14.56 -20.36
C PHE A 282 -6.73 14.13 -18.91
N PHE A 283 -5.62 13.45 -18.61
CA PHE A 283 -5.30 13.04 -17.26
C PHE A 283 -5.10 14.23 -16.32
N ALA A 284 -4.40 15.28 -16.76
CA ALA A 284 -4.27 16.51 -15.97
C ALA A 284 -5.63 17.12 -15.61
N LYS A 285 -6.57 17.15 -16.57
CA LYS A 285 -7.95 17.62 -16.35
C LYS A 285 -8.72 16.71 -15.40
N LEU A 286 -8.52 15.40 -15.49
CA LEU A 286 -9.13 14.44 -14.56
C LEU A 286 -8.65 14.67 -13.13
N VAL A 287 -7.34 14.84 -12.93
CA VAL A 287 -6.77 15.14 -11.60
C VAL A 287 -7.33 16.45 -11.05
N GLU A 288 -7.40 17.49 -11.87
CA GLU A 288 -8.03 18.77 -11.47
C GLU A 288 -9.49 18.57 -11.04
N GLU A 289 -10.24 17.73 -11.75
CA GLU A 289 -11.64 17.46 -11.44
C GLU A 289 -11.82 16.61 -10.17
N ILE A 290 -10.89 15.69 -9.91
CA ILE A 290 -10.82 14.94 -8.66
C ILE A 290 -10.53 15.89 -7.50
N HIS A 291 -9.57 16.79 -7.65
CA HIS A 291 -9.22 17.80 -6.64
C HIS A 291 -10.38 18.76 -6.34
N LYS A 292 -11.16 19.17 -7.34
CA LYS A 292 -12.37 20.01 -7.14
C LYS A 292 -13.40 19.34 -6.23
N ARG A 293 -13.43 18.00 -6.19
CA ARG A 293 -14.28 17.21 -5.28
C ARG A 293 -13.66 16.99 -3.90
N GLY A 294 -12.47 17.54 -3.65
CA GLY A 294 -11.74 17.38 -2.39
C GLY A 294 -11.04 16.03 -2.25
N MET A 295 -10.94 15.26 -3.33
CA MET A 295 -10.22 13.98 -3.35
C MET A 295 -8.76 14.15 -3.83
N LYS A 296 -7.91 13.20 -3.52
CA LYS A 296 -6.48 13.14 -3.86
C LYS A 296 -6.20 11.99 -4.83
N VAL A 297 -5.01 12.02 -5.48
CA VAL A 297 -4.62 11.03 -6.49
C VAL A 297 -3.24 10.46 -6.17
N ILE A 298 -3.13 9.13 -6.12
CA ILE A 298 -1.88 8.38 -6.09
C ILE A 298 -1.78 7.56 -7.37
N ILE A 299 -0.61 7.55 -8.02
CA ILE A 299 -0.34 6.74 -9.21
C ILE A 299 0.76 5.72 -8.97
N ASP A 300 0.76 4.66 -9.77
CA ASP A 300 1.70 3.54 -9.65
C ASP A 300 3.01 3.80 -10.41
N GLY A 301 4.13 3.63 -9.73
CA GLY A 301 5.48 3.77 -10.24
C GLY A 301 6.20 2.43 -10.36
N VAL A 302 6.21 1.86 -11.54
CA VAL A 302 6.88 0.59 -11.84
C VAL A 302 8.31 0.89 -12.27
N PHE A 303 9.22 1.05 -11.33
CA PHE A 303 10.58 1.53 -11.60
C PHE A 303 11.67 0.45 -11.49
N ASN A 304 11.36 -0.74 -10.96
CA ASN A 304 12.30 -1.84 -10.89
C ASN A 304 12.59 -2.46 -12.29
N HIS A 305 11.60 -2.53 -13.14
CA HIS A 305 11.63 -3.11 -14.47
C HIS A 305 10.76 -2.29 -15.43
N CYS A 306 10.86 -2.57 -16.72
CA CYS A 306 9.95 -2.05 -17.74
C CYS A 306 9.35 -3.20 -18.55
N GLY A 307 8.56 -2.90 -19.58
CA GLY A 307 8.08 -3.89 -20.52
C GLY A 307 9.10 -4.18 -21.65
N SER A 308 8.98 -5.33 -22.30
CA SER A 308 9.78 -5.64 -23.50
C SER A 308 9.49 -4.72 -24.69
N PHE A 309 8.30 -4.09 -24.70
CA PHE A 309 7.89 -3.07 -25.67
C PHE A 309 8.46 -1.67 -25.37
N ASN A 310 9.15 -1.49 -24.24
CA ASN A 310 9.64 -0.19 -23.82
C ASN A 310 10.54 0.45 -24.85
N LYS A 311 10.36 1.76 -25.11
CA LYS A 311 11.10 2.54 -26.10
C LYS A 311 12.63 2.49 -25.95
N TRP A 312 13.14 2.18 -24.75
CA TRP A 312 14.59 2.06 -24.53
C TRP A 312 15.14 0.70 -24.97
N LEU A 313 14.32 -0.35 -24.89
CA LEU A 313 14.67 -1.69 -25.37
C LEU A 313 14.24 -1.88 -26.83
N ASP A 314 12.99 -1.56 -27.14
CA ASP A 314 12.31 -1.70 -28.45
C ASP A 314 12.46 -3.10 -29.05
N ARG A 315 12.19 -4.13 -28.25
CA ARG A 315 12.24 -5.53 -28.68
C ARG A 315 11.31 -5.81 -29.86
N GLU A 316 10.19 -5.11 -29.93
CA GLU A 316 9.16 -5.29 -30.94
C GLU A 316 9.37 -4.39 -32.19
N HIS A 317 10.42 -3.56 -32.20
CA HIS A 317 10.77 -2.63 -33.30
C HIS A 317 9.67 -1.62 -33.66
N ILE A 318 8.77 -1.32 -32.73
CA ILE A 318 7.65 -0.40 -32.95
C ILE A 318 8.07 1.06 -32.91
N TYR A 319 9.09 1.40 -32.13
CA TYR A 319 9.65 2.76 -32.07
C TYR A 319 10.61 3.05 -33.23
N ASN A 320 11.40 2.06 -33.60
CA ASN A 320 12.31 2.18 -34.74
C ASN A 320 11.57 2.34 -36.08
N THR A 321 10.41 1.71 -36.23
CA THR A 321 9.57 1.77 -37.43
C THR A 321 8.48 2.85 -37.37
N SER A 322 8.32 3.54 -36.23
CA SER A 322 7.36 4.62 -36.06
C SER A 322 7.69 5.81 -37.02
N PRO A 323 6.64 6.50 -37.54
CA PRO A 323 6.81 7.75 -38.26
C PRO A 323 7.48 8.86 -37.43
N GLU A 324 7.34 8.81 -36.13
CA GLU A 324 8.03 9.68 -35.19
C GLU A 324 9.50 9.27 -35.07
N GLN A 325 10.38 10.24 -34.90
CA GLN A 325 11.82 9.95 -34.80
C GLN A 325 12.19 9.59 -33.36
N TYR A 326 12.34 8.30 -33.11
CA TYR A 326 12.87 7.77 -31.84
C TYR A 326 14.32 7.30 -32.03
N ALA A 327 15.10 7.30 -30.95
CA ALA A 327 16.40 6.67 -30.93
C ALA A 327 16.28 5.15 -31.01
N SER A 328 17.24 4.48 -31.66
CA SER A 328 17.27 3.01 -31.74
C SER A 328 17.32 2.36 -30.37
N GLY A 329 16.51 1.33 -30.15
CA GLY A 329 16.44 0.59 -28.88
C GLY A 329 17.72 -0.22 -28.62
N ALA A 330 17.90 -0.55 -27.31
CA ALA A 330 19.07 -1.34 -26.88
C ALA A 330 19.03 -2.78 -27.36
N TYR A 331 17.86 -3.33 -27.67
CA TYR A 331 17.71 -4.67 -28.25
C TYR A 331 18.30 -4.75 -29.64
N GLU A 332 18.05 -3.73 -30.46
CA GLU A 332 18.48 -3.67 -31.87
C GLU A 332 19.95 -3.36 -32.00
N SER A 333 20.52 -2.48 -31.16
CA SER A 333 21.85 -1.92 -31.41
C SER A 333 22.68 -1.77 -30.13
N PHE A 334 23.92 -2.27 -30.18
CA PHE A 334 24.95 -1.97 -29.18
C PHE A 334 25.23 -0.47 -29.03
N ASN A 335 25.06 0.32 -30.12
CA ASN A 335 25.28 1.75 -30.09
C ASN A 335 24.06 2.56 -29.65
N SER A 336 23.00 1.91 -29.21
CA SER A 336 21.83 2.59 -28.64
C SER A 336 22.24 3.49 -27.46
N PRO A 337 21.69 4.70 -27.36
CA PRO A 337 21.89 5.54 -26.17
C PRO A 337 21.34 4.91 -24.87
N TYR A 338 20.52 3.89 -25.00
CA TYR A 338 19.90 3.16 -23.91
C TYR A 338 20.60 1.83 -23.59
N HIS A 339 21.74 1.53 -24.25
CA HIS A 339 22.43 0.25 -24.08
C HIS A 339 22.73 -0.08 -22.62
N THR A 340 23.18 0.88 -21.81
CA THR A 340 23.50 0.69 -20.39
C THR A 340 22.28 0.60 -19.47
N PHE A 341 21.08 0.90 -19.99
CA PHE A 341 19.84 0.79 -19.20
C PHE A 341 19.47 -0.66 -18.90
N PHE A 342 20.05 -1.58 -19.63
CA PHE A 342 19.86 -3.02 -19.50
C PHE A 342 21.20 -3.73 -19.35
N LYS A 343 21.19 -4.83 -18.62
CA LYS A 343 22.36 -5.71 -18.52
C LYS A 343 22.20 -6.82 -19.53
N PHE A 344 23.14 -6.90 -20.48
CA PHE A 344 23.18 -7.97 -21.48
C PHE A 344 24.26 -9.02 -21.13
N TYR A 345 23.94 -10.29 -21.33
CA TYR A 345 24.84 -11.41 -21.07
C TYR A 345 25.62 -11.89 -22.31
N SER A 346 25.31 -11.35 -23.49
CA SER A 346 26.06 -11.61 -24.73
C SER A 346 26.27 -10.32 -25.52
N ASN A 347 27.26 -10.33 -26.44
CA ASN A 347 27.56 -9.22 -27.37
C ASN A 347 27.08 -9.56 -28.78
N GLN A 348 25.87 -10.11 -28.92
CA GLN A 348 25.32 -10.53 -30.21
C GLN A 348 24.22 -9.55 -30.63
N TRP A 349 24.50 -8.64 -31.53
CA TRP A 349 23.58 -7.70 -32.18
C TRP A 349 23.54 -7.95 -33.70
N PRO A 350 22.42 -7.59 -34.34
CA PRO A 350 21.18 -7.03 -33.79
C PRO A 350 20.35 -8.05 -33.05
N ASP A 351 19.27 -7.58 -32.42
CA ASP A 351 18.23 -8.40 -31.74
C ASP A 351 18.77 -9.22 -30.56
N ASN A 352 19.47 -8.51 -29.67
CA ASN A 352 20.08 -9.13 -28.51
C ASN A 352 19.06 -9.43 -27.40
N ASN A 353 18.58 -10.66 -27.32
CA ASN A 353 17.62 -11.14 -26.33
C ASN A 353 18.26 -11.64 -25.02
N SER A 354 19.58 -11.42 -24.82
CA SER A 354 20.29 -11.84 -23.61
C SER A 354 20.22 -10.83 -22.46
N TYR A 355 19.26 -9.93 -22.46
CA TYR A 355 19.08 -8.96 -21.38
C TYR A 355 18.54 -9.62 -20.11
N ASP A 356 18.85 -9.00 -18.97
CA ASP A 356 18.35 -9.46 -17.67
C ASP A 356 16.85 -9.16 -17.53
N GLY A 357 16.09 -10.13 -17.07
CA GLY A 357 14.66 -10.00 -16.77
C GLY A 357 14.38 -10.13 -15.27
N TRP A 358 13.44 -9.35 -14.76
CA TRP A 358 13.00 -9.49 -13.37
C TRP A 358 12.45 -10.91 -13.14
N TRP A 359 13.07 -11.62 -12.18
CA TRP A 359 12.85 -13.05 -11.94
C TRP A 359 13.00 -13.94 -13.18
N GLY A 360 13.80 -13.52 -14.16
CA GLY A 360 14.03 -14.25 -15.42
C GLY A 360 12.92 -14.10 -16.46
N ASN A 361 11.95 -13.20 -16.25
CA ASN A 361 10.89 -12.93 -17.21
C ASN A 361 11.39 -11.99 -18.31
N ASP A 362 11.42 -12.46 -19.55
CA ASP A 362 11.88 -11.70 -20.72
C ASP A 362 10.89 -10.58 -21.14
N THR A 363 9.64 -10.66 -20.70
CA THR A 363 8.64 -9.59 -20.89
C THR A 363 8.79 -8.44 -19.90
N LEU A 364 9.60 -8.62 -18.84
CA LEU A 364 9.84 -7.65 -17.77
C LEU A 364 11.34 -7.37 -17.60
N PRO A 365 11.98 -6.70 -18.60
CA PRO A 365 13.39 -6.34 -18.56
C PRO A 365 13.75 -5.57 -17.30
N LYS A 366 14.74 -6.07 -16.53
CA LYS A 366 15.22 -5.40 -15.33
C LYS A 366 16.03 -4.16 -15.69
N LEU A 367 15.77 -3.03 -15.03
CA LEU A 367 16.48 -1.78 -15.24
C LEU A 367 17.81 -1.76 -14.48
N ASN A 368 18.90 -1.40 -15.18
CA ASN A 368 20.28 -1.49 -14.69
C ASN A 368 20.78 -0.13 -14.18
N TYR A 369 20.32 0.29 -13.03
CA TYR A 369 20.59 1.60 -12.46
C TYR A 369 22.05 1.85 -12.08
N GLU A 370 22.76 0.82 -11.56
CA GLU A 370 24.14 0.95 -11.09
C GLU A 370 25.14 1.30 -12.20
N GLU A 371 24.82 0.94 -13.44
CA GLU A 371 25.68 1.20 -14.61
C GLU A 371 25.15 2.35 -15.48
N ALA A 372 24.00 2.95 -15.13
CA ALA A 372 23.31 3.95 -15.95
C ALA A 372 22.81 5.15 -15.14
N ASP A 373 23.69 6.07 -14.78
CA ASP A 373 23.29 7.32 -14.09
C ASP A 373 22.21 8.11 -14.85
N THR A 374 22.24 8.07 -16.19
CA THR A 374 21.22 8.72 -17.03
C THR A 374 19.84 8.12 -16.85
N LEU A 375 19.73 6.79 -16.67
CA LEU A 375 18.49 6.13 -16.32
C LEU A 375 17.98 6.60 -14.95
N ALA A 376 18.86 6.61 -13.94
CA ALA A 376 18.51 7.08 -12.62
C ALA A 376 17.98 8.52 -12.64
N GLN A 377 18.66 9.42 -13.35
CA GLN A 377 18.22 10.82 -13.51
C GLN A 377 16.88 10.92 -14.25
N TYR A 378 16.67 10.09 -15.25
CA TYR A 378 15.41 10.05 -15.99
C TYR A 378 14.23 9.67 -15.06
N ILE A 379 14.37 8.58 -14.31
CA ILE A 379 13.31 8.13 -13.39
C ILE A 379 13.08 9.12 -12.25
N LEU A 380 14.12 9.75 -11.72
CA LEU A 380 13.97 10.86 -10.76
C LEU A 380 13.18 12.03 -11.38
N GLY A 381 13.44 12.33 -12.66
CA GLY A 381 12.67 13.30 -13.43
C GLY A 381 11.19 12.92 -13.58
N ILE A 382 10.90 11.64 -13.85
CA ILE A 382 9.52 11.11 -13.89
C ILE A 382 8.84 11.25 -12.54
N GLY A 383 9.52 10.86 -11.45
CA GLY A 383 9.02 11.02 -10.08
C GLY A 383 8.60 12.46 -9.77
N LYS A 384 9.39 13.42 -10.24
CA LYS A 384 9.14 14.85 -10.09
C LYS A 384 8.05 15.38 -11.02
N LYS A 385 8.05 14.95 -12.30
CA LYS A 385 7.12 15.42 -13.35
C LYS A 385 5.66 15.27 -12.93
N TRP A 386 5.27 14.08 -12.52
CA TRP A 386 3.87 13.76 -12.27
C TRP A 386 3.29 14.41 -11.00
N VAL A 387 4.13 14.72 -10.00
CA VAL A 387 3.71 15.46 -8.80
C VAL A 387 3.73 16.98 -8.99
N SER A 388 4.21 17.46 -10.15
CA SER A 388 4.28 18.88 -10.52
C SER A 388 3.15 19.27 -11.48
N GLU A 389 2.94 20.58 -11.66
CA GLU A 389 2.05 21.08 -12.72
C GLU A 389 2.50 20.60 -14.11
N PRO A 390 1.55 20.27 -15.00
CA PRO A 390 0.10 20.41 -14.85
C PRO A 390 -0.61 19.20 -14.23
N TYR A 391 0.12 18.12 -13.89
CA TYR A 391 -0.48 16.86 -13.46
C TYR A 391 -0.87 16.87 -11.98
N CYS A 392 -0.01 17.39 -11.11
CA CYS A 392 -0.26 17.61 -9.69
C CYS A 392 -0.80 16.38 -8.93
N VAL A 393 -0.33 15.16 -9.24
CA VAL A 393 -0.72 13.99 -8.44
C VAL A 393 -0.18 14.12 -7.01
N ASP A 394 -0.89 13.55 -6.05
CA ASP A 394 -0.61 13.72 -4.63
C ASP A 394 0.30 12.63 -4.05
N GLY A 395 0.74 11.68 -4.88
CA GLY A 395 1.67 10.66 -4.41
C GLY A 395 1.98 9.56 -5.41
N TRP A 396 2.94 8.74 -5.01
CA TRP A 396 3.40 7.55 -5.72
C TRP A 396 3.14 6.30 -4.87
N ARG A 397 2.60 5.25 -5.48
CA ARG A 397 2.78 3.88 -5.03
C ARG A 397 3.94 3.28 -5.82
N LEU A 398 4.89 2.65 -5.17
CA LEU A 398 6.11 2.12 -5.78
C LEU A 398 6.02 0.60 -5.85
N ASP A 399 5.97 0.08 -7.06
CA ASP A 399 5.91 -1.34 -7.36
C ASP A 399 7.22 -2.03 -6.98
N VAL A 400 7.14 -3.16 -6.28
CA VAL A 400 8.27 -3.99 -5.82
C VAL A 400 9.51 -3.17 -5.42
N ALA A 401 9.28 -2.15 -4.61
CA ALA A 401 10.26 -1.09 -4.34
C ALA A 401 11.59 -1.59 -3.75
N ALA A 402 11.54 -2.67 -2.97
CA ALA A 402 12.75 -3.28 -2.38
C ALA A 402 13.65 -3.98 -3.41
N ASP A 403 13.12 -4.33 -4.59
CA ASP A 403 13.84 -5.04 -5.65
C ASP A 403 14.61 -4.11 -6.59
N LEU A 404 14.36 -2.79 -6.54
CA LEU A 404 15.01 -1.82 -7.44
C LEU A 404 16.54 -1.82 -7.27
N GLY A 405 17.24 -1.86 -8.39
CA GLY A 405 18.70 -1.96 -8.43
C GLY A 405 19.20 -3.40 -8.26
N ASN A 406 20.52 -3.58 -8.20
CA ASN A 406 21.16 -4.89 -8.06
C ASN A 406 21.76 -5.09 -6.66
N SER A 407 21.83 -4.04 -5.84
CA SER A 407 22.32 -4.10 -4.47
C SER A 407 21.39 -3.36 -3.51
N ARG A 408 21.28 -3.87 -2.28
CA ARG A 408 20.50 -3.21 -1.23
C ARG A 408 21.02 -1.80 -0.92
N GLU A 409 22.33 -1.61 -0.96
CA GLU A 409 22.96 -0.31 -0.72
C GLU A 409 22.53 0.71 -1.78
N TYR A 410 22.54 0.33 -3.07
CA TYR A 410 22.07 1.19 -4.14
C TYR A 410 20.58 1.49 -4.02
N ASN A 411 19.78 0.49 -3.70
CA ASN A 411 18.34 0.63 -3.47
C ASN A 411 18.04 1.76 -2.46
N HIS A 412 18.67 1.72 -1.27
CA HIS A 412 18.52 2.77 -0.27
C HIS A 412 18.98 4.15 -0.77
N GLN A 413 20.12 4.22 -1.48
CA GLN A 413 20.62 5.48 -2.04
C GLN A 413 19.67 6.05 -3.09
N PHE A 414 19.08 5.20 -3.92
CA PHE A 414 18.12 5.62 -4.94
C PHE A 414 16.85 6.19 -4.31
N TRP A 415 16.25 5.49 -3.33
CA TRP A 415 15.02 5.97 -2.71
C TRP A 415 15.20 7.25 -1.92
N LYS A 416 16.36 7.50 -1.34
CA LYS A 416 16.69 8.81 -0.74
C LYS A 416 16.71 9.92 -1.79
N LYS A 417 17.30 9.68 -2.96
CA LYS A 417 17.30 10.63 -4.08
C LYS A 417 15.88 10.83 -4.63
N PHE A 418 15.11 9.76 -4.76
CA PHE A 418 13.74 9.81 -5.23
C PHE A 418 12.86 10.63 -4.29
N ARG A 419 12.92 10.33 -2.97
CA ARG A 419 12.23 11.15 -1.97
C ARG A 419 12.59 12.62 -2.08
N LYS A 420 13.87 12.93 -2.16
CA LYS A 420 14.33 14.31 -2.30
C LYS A 420 13.71 14.98 -3.52
N ALA A 421 13.77 14.34 -4.70
CA ALA A 421 13.24 14.88 -5.93
C ALA A 421 11.72 15.11 -5.87
N VAL A 422 10.96 14.15 -5.32
CA VAL A 422 9.51 14.24 -5.17
C VAL A 422 9.12 15.33 -4.17
N LYS A 423 9.73 15.34 -2.98
CA LYS A 423 9.39 16.30 -1.91
C LYS A 423 9.83 17.74 -2.23
N GLU A 424 10.89 17.93 -3.03
CA GLU A 424 11.27 19.26 -3.56
C GLU A 424 10.23 19.80 -4.55
N ALA A 425 9.57 18.92 -5.30
CA ALA A 425 8.53 19.30 -6.26
C ALA A 425 7.16 19.48 -5.59
N ASN A 426 6.81 18.58 -4.69
CA ASN A 426 5.57 18.61 -3.92
C ASN A 426 5.82 18.05 -2.51
N PRO A 427 6.02 18.90 -1.49
CA PRO A 427 6.25 18.46 -0.11
C PRO A 427 5.13 17.59 0.46
N GLU A 428 3.89 17.79 -0.02
CA GLU A 428 2.70 17.06 0.41
C GLU A 428 2.48 15.73 -0.34
N ALA A 429 3.34 15.38 -1.31
CA ALA A 429 3.20 14.12 -2.02
C ALA A 429 3.60 12.93 -1.12
N VAL A 430 2.75 11.89 -1.08
CA VAL A 430 3.02 10.64 -0.36
C VAL A 430 3.90 9.71 -1.21
N ILE A 431 4.86 9.06 -0.58
CA ILE A 431 5.67 7.97 -1.17
C ILE A 431 5.31 6.68 -0.43
N LEU A 432 4.45 5.88 -1.04
CA LEU A 432 3.94 4.62 -0.53
C LEU A 432 4.59 3.47 -1.30
N ALA A 433 5.22 2.52 -0.61
CA ALA A 433 5.89 1.42 -1.27
C ALA A 433 5.16 0.08 -1.12
N GLU A 434 5.20 -0.74 -2.17
CA GLU A 434 4.94 -2.15 -2.01
C GLU A 434 6.20 -2.84 -1.51
N ASN A 435 6.07 -3.54 -0.40
CA ASN A 435 7.11 -4.41 0.15
C ASN A 435 6.49 -5.51 0.99
N TYR A 436 7.02 -6.71 0.87
CA TYR A 436 6.68 -7.87 1.70
C TYR A 436 7.70 -8.04 2.82
N GLY A 437 7.23 -8.23 4.05
CA GLY A 437 8.07 -8.39 5.23
C GLY A 437 8.51 -7.08 5.88
N ASP A 438 9.61 -7.12 6.66
CA ASP A 438 10.06 -5.99 7.48
C ASP A 438 10.58 -4.82 6.65
N SER A 439 9.86 -3.71 6.65
CA SER A 439 10.19 -2.47 5.94
C SER A 439 10.93 -1.44 6.80
N TYR A 440 11.34 -1.82 8.02
CA TYR A 440 11.93 -0.90 9.00
C TYR A 440 13.04 -0.02 8.42
N ASP A 441 13.98 -0.61 7.66
CA ASP A 441 15.16 0.11 7.15
C ASP A 441 14.81 1.22 6.15
N TRP A 442 13.70 1.11 5.41
CA TRP A 442 13.22 2.12 4.47
C TRP A 442 12.29 3.17 5.08
N LEU A 443 11.69 2.86 6.25
CA LEU A 443 10.77 3.76 6.97
C LEU A 443 11.49 4.61 8.00
N GLN A 444 12.70 5.09 7.66
CA GLN A 444 13.54 5.85 8.57
C GLN A 444 13.45 7.37 8.38
N GLY A 445 12.45 7.84 7.60
CA GLY A 445 12.15 9.25 7.40
C GLY A 445 12.85 9.89 6.20
N ASP A 446 13.70 9.16 5.50
CA ASP A 446 14.52 9.67 4.40
C ASP A 446 14.31 8.90 3.07
N GLU A 447 13.41 7.89 3.05
CA GLU A 447 13.08 7.09 1.88
C GLU A 447 11.56 7.05 1.65
N TRP A 448 10.88 5.97 2.05
CA TRP A 448 9.42 5.86 1.90
C TRP A 448 8.69 6.52 3.08
N ASP A 449 7.51 7.08 2.83
CA ASP A 449 6.62 7.57 3.88
C ASP A 449 5.88 6.43 4.57
N THR A 450 5.46 5.43 3.79
CA THR A 450 4.65 4.30 4.27
C THR A 450 4.67 3.14 3.28
N ILE A 451 3.89 2.09 3.58
CA ILE A 451 3.78 0.86 2.78
C ILE A 451 2.33 0.42 2.59
N MET A 452 2.11 -0.46 1.59
CA MET A 452 0.95 -1.35 1.54
C MET A 452 1.03 -2.29 2.76
N ASN A 453 0.03 -2.24 3.62
CA ASN A 453 0.12 -2.83 4.97
C ASN A 453 -0.27 -4.32 4.98
N TYR A 454 0.55 -5.16 4.37
CA TYR A 454 0.29 -6.60 4.31
C TYR A 454 0.45 -7.27 5.69
N ASP A 455 1.60 -7.07 6.33
CA ASP A 455 1.99 -7.82 7.54
C ASP A 455 1.34 -7.29 8.82
N ALA A 456 1.04 -5.98 8.90
CA ALA A 456 0.39 -5.38 10.06
C ALA A 456 -1.12 -5.17 9.88
N PHE A 457 -1.72 -5.61 8.77
CA PHE A 457 -3.18 -5.50 8.55
C PHE A 457 -3.76 -6.65 7.71
N MET A 458 -3.46 -6.71 6.39
CA MET A 458 -4.15 -7.62 5.47
C MET A 458 -4.08 -9.08 5.92
N GLU A 459 -2.88 -9.58 6.18
CA GLU A 459 -2.69 -10.99 6.56
C GLU A 459 -3.28 -11.32 7.92
N PRO A 460 -3.00 -10.57 9.02
CA PRO A 460 -3.59 -10.86 10.32
C PRO A 460 -5.12 -10.84 10.32
N VAL A 461 -5.76 -9.88 9.65
CA VAL A 461 -7.22 -9.82 9.52
C VAL A 461 -7.75 -11.01 8.72
N THR A 462 -7.07 -11.33 7.61
CA THR A 462 -7.46 -12.44 6.75
C THR A 462 -7.49 -13.77 7.51
N TRP A 463 -6.37 -14.18 8.15
CA TRP A 463 -6.35 -15.48 8.81
C TRP A 463 -7.09 -15.49 10.15
N PHE A 464 -7.23 -14.36 10.83
CA PHE A 464 -8.05 -14.29 12.04
C PHE A 464 -9.53 -14.54 11.72
N LEU A 465 -10.07 -13.85 10.72
CA LEU A 465 -11.49 -13.94 10.37
C LEU A 465 -11.83 -15.14 9.48
N THR A 466 -10.91 -15.59 8.64
CA THR A 466 -11.21 -16.61 7.62
C THR A 466 -10.36 -17.88 7.72
N GLY A 467 -9.24 -17.86 8.43
CA GLY A 467 -8.26 -18.95 8.41
C GLY A 467 -7.53 -19.11 7.07
N MET A 468 -7.87 -18.28 6.08
CA MET A 468 -7.29 -18.39 4.74
C MET A 468 -5.98 -17.60 4.63
N GLN A 469 -5.09 -18.08 3.78
CA GLN A 469 -3.95 -17.31 3.29
C GLN A 469 -4.44 -16.32 2.20
N LYS A 470 -3.74 -15.19 2.03
CA LYS A 470 -4.16 -14.08 1.15
C LYS A 470 -4.41 -14.44 -0.33
N HIS A 471 -3.78 -15.51 -0.83
CA HIS A 471 -4.04 -16.02 -2.20
C HIS A 471 -5.06 -17.15 -2.26
N SER A 472 -5.66 -17.54 -1.12
CA SER A 472 -6.53 -18.73 -0.98
C SER A 472 -5.83 -20.06 -1.30
N ASP A 473 -4.50 -20.13 -1.15
CA ASP A 473 -3.71 -21.34 -1.41
C ASP A 473 -3.65 -22.29 -0.20
N GLU A 474 -3.95 -21.79 1.01
CA GLU A 474 -3.90 -22.57 2.24
C GLU A 474 -5.02 -22.16 3.22
N PHE A 475 -5.54 -23.13 3.95
CA PHE A 475 -6.42 -22.91 5.09
C PHE A 475 -5.75 -23.32 6.40
N ARG A 476 -5.67 -22.40 7.35
CA ARG A 476 -5.00 -22.55 8.64
C ARG A 476 -6.03 -22.51 9.78
N GLN A 477 -6.52 -23.70 10.19
CA GLN A 477 -7.47 -23.82 11.30
C GLN A 477 -6.91 -23.28 12.63
N ASP A 478 -5.59 -23.35 12.83
CA ASP A 478 -4.90 -22.86 14.02
C ASP A 478 -4.82 -21.33 14.11
N MET A 479 -5.03 -20.65 13.01
CA MET A 479 -5.02 -19.18 12.90
C MET A 479 -6.43 -18.59 13.00
N LEU A 480 -7.45 -19.34 12.57
CA LEU A 480 -8.84 -18.91 12.62
C LEU A 480 -9.29 -18.63 14.05
N GLY A 481 -9.73 -17.39 14.30
CA GLY A 481 -10.17 -16.95 15.62
C GLY A 481 -9.07 -16.92 16.69
N ASN A 482 -7.79 -16.86 16.27
CA ASN A 482 -6.67 -16.82 17.21
C ASN A 482 -6.26 -15.37 17.53
N ALA A 483 -6.91 -14.77 18.52
CA ALA A 483 -6.64 -13.40 18.96
C ALA A 483 -5.17 -13.18 19.40
N GLY A 484 -4.52 -14.20 19.96
CA GLY A 484 -3.12 -14.11 20.37
C GLY A 484 -2.17 -13.92 19.18
N ASN A 485 -2.36 -14.70 18.13
CA ASN A 485 -1.59 -14.55 16.89
C ASN A 485 -1.92 -13.22 16.18
N PHE A 486 -3.20 -12.85 16.13
CA PHE A 486 -3.66 -11.59 15.55
C PHE A 486 -2.96 -10.38 16.19
N PHE A 487 -3.10 -10.19 17.50
CA PHE A 487 -2.47 -9.07 18.19
C PHE A 487 -0.94 -9.15 18.19
N GLY A 488 -0.38 -10.36 18.26
CA GLY A 488 1.07 -10.57 18.19
C GLY A 488 1.66 -10.05 16.88
N ALA A 489 1.06 -10.41 15.76
CA ALA A 489 1.49 -9.94 14.43
C ALA A 489 1.26 -8.43 14.25
N MET A 490 0.07 -7.94 14.61
CA MET A 490 -0.27 -6.52 14.52
C MET A 490 0.72 -5.66 15.31
N HIS A 491 0.95 -5.95 16.58
CA HIS A 491 1.85 -5.18 17.43
C HIS A 491 3.30 -5.24 16.96
N HIS A 492 3.76 -6.43 16.56
CA HIS A 492 5.13 -6.58 16.05
C HIS A 492 5.35 -5.70 14.82
N ASN A 493 4.52 -5.86 13.80
CA ASN A 493 4.72 -5.18 12.52
C ASN A 493 4.44 -3.67 12.62
N MET A 494 3.40 -3.23 13.34
CA MET A 494 3.17 -1.79 13.58
C MET A 494 4.36 -1.13 14.32
N SER A 495 4.96 -1.83 15.30
CA SER A 495 6.13 -1.30 16.01
C SER A 495 7.37 -1.13 15.11
N ARG A 496 7.46 -1.91 14.03
CA ARG A 496 8.53 -1.81 13.03
C ARG A 496 8.32 -0.68 12.03
N MET A 497 7.08 -0.33 11.75
CA MET A 497 6.75 0.76 10.81
C MET A 497 6.98 2.15 11.41
N GLY A 498 6.71 2.33 12.70
CA GLY A 498 6.69 3.64 13.35
C GLY A 498 5.34 4.37 13.17
N GLY A 499 5.04 5.31 14.07
CA GLY A 499 3.70 5.93 14.15
C GLY A 499 3.30 6.72 12.91
N GLN A 500 4.23 7.52 12.36
CA GLN A 500 3.97 8.31 11.16
C GLN A 500 3.60 7.43 9.96
N ALA A 501 4.41 6.39 9.70
CA ALA A 501 4.15 5.47 8.60
C ALA A 501 2.85 4.67 8.80
N VAL A 502 2.55 4.25 10.05
CA VAL A 502 1.30 3.55 10.39
C VAL A 502 0.08 4.42 10.10
N ALA A 503 0.11 5.71 10.46
CA ALA A 503 -1.04 6.61 10.31
C ALA A 503 -1.54 6.77 8.86
N ILE A 504 -0.66 6.56 7.88
CA ILE A 504 -0.95 6.66 6.45
C ILE A 504 -0.77 5.35 5.70
N SER A 505 -0.57 4.21 6.41
CA SER A 505 -0.38 2.90 5.78
C SER A 505 -1.64 2.41 5.10
N MET A 506 -1.48 1.78 3.94
CA MET A 506 -2.59 1.31 3.11
C MET A 506 -3.17 0.02 3.69
N ASN A 507 -4.27 0.12 4.44
CA ASN A 507 -4.96 -1.00 5.07
C ASN A 507 -5.98 -1.63 4.10
N GLU A 508 -5.57 -2.63 3.35
CA GLU A 508 -6.38 -3.33 2.35
C GLU A 508 -6.94 -4.64 2.89
N LEU A 509 -8.14 -5.00 2.44
CA LEU A 509 -8.68 -6.36 2.57
C LEU A 509 -8.41 -7.18 1.31
N SER A 510 -8.45 -6.55 0.15
CA SER A 510 -8.17 -7.13 -1.17
C SER A 510 -7.33 -6.16 -1.98
N ASN A 511 -6.61 -6.66 -3.00
CA ASN A 511 -5.97 -5.86 -4.04
C ASN A 511 -5.87 -6.65 -5.36
N HIS A 512 -5.17 -6.10 -6.34
CA HIS A 512 -5.06 -6.66 -7.68
C HIS A 512 -4.22 -7.96 -7.79
N ASP A 513 -3.49 -8.36 -6.74
CA ASP A 513 -2.65 -9.58 -6.69
C ASP A 513 -3.28 -10.70 -5.87
N HIS A 514 -4.09 -10.35 -4.86
CA HIS A 514 -4.61 -11.30 -3.89
C HIS A 514 -6.06 -11.68 -4.18
N SER A 515 -6.51 -12.83 -3.68
CA SER A 515 -7.92 -13.18 -3.77
C SER A 515 -8.80 -12.12 -3.05
N ARG A 516 -10.03 -11.95 -3.51
CA ARG A 516 -10.98 -11.05 -2.85
C ARG A 516 -11.29 -11.53 -1.43
N PHE A 517 -11.36 -10.62 -0.46
CA PHE A 517 -11.65 -11.00 0.93
C PHE A 517 -12.99 -11.72 1.06
N LEU A 518 -14.01 -11.26 0.34
CA LEU A 518 -15.31 -11.90 0.33
C LEU A 518 -15.22 -13.37 -0.12
N THR A 519 -14.39 -13.69 -1.11
CA THR A 519 -14.11 -15.08 -1.52
C THR A 519 -13.44 -15.87 -0.39
N ARG A 520 -12.45 -15.30 0.32
CA ARG A 520 -11.78 -15.99 1.44
C ARG A 520 -12.73 -16.41 2.56
N THR A 521 -13.87 -15.73 2.72
CA THR A 521 -14.89 -16.09 3.72
C THR A 521 -15.56 -17.45 3.46
N ASN A 522 -15.38 -18.06 2.28
CA ASN A 522 -15.90 -19.39 1.97
C ASN A 522 -15.02 -20.53 2.51
N HIS A 523 -13.83 -20.22 3.06
CA HIS A 523 -12.85 -21.17 3.59
C HIS A 523 -12.36 -22.23 2.59
N ARG A 524 -12.49 -21.96 1.29
CA ARG A 524 -12.12 -22.90 0.22
C ARG A 524 -10.74 -22.56 -0.33
N VAL A 525 -9.87 -23.57 -0.34
CA VAL A 525 -8.58 -23.50 -1.03
C VAL A 525 -8.79 -23.71 -2.52
N GLY A 526 -8.22 -22.81 -3.35
CA GLY A 526 -8.33 -22.95 -4.79
C GLY A 526 -7.90 -21.74 -5.61
N ARG A 527 -7.77 -21.97 -6.89
CA ARG A 527 -7.54 -20.98 -7.94
C ARG A 527 -8.43 -21.30 -9.12
N THR A 528 -8.64 -20.36 -10.04
CA THR A 528 -9.47 -20.58 -11.25
C THR A 528 -9.10 -21.87 -11.99
N ALA A 529 -7.81 -22.16 -12.15
CA ALA A 529 -7.33 -23.37 -12.84
C ALA A 529 -7.68 -24.68 -12.12
N SER A 530 -7.83 -24.67 -10.80
CA SER A 530 -8.08 -25.89 -10.01
C SER A 530 -9.55 -26.14 -9.67
N VAL A 531 -10.34 -25.08 -9.46
CA VAL A 531 -11.72 -25.19 -8.95
C VAL A 531 -12.74 -24.41 -9.78
N GLY A 532 -12.32 -23.68 -10.82
CA GLY A 532 -13.17 -22.84 -11.64
C GLY A 532 -13.45 -21.47 -11.03
N ALA A 533 -13.74 -20.47 -11.85
CA ALA A 533 -14.00 -19.10 -11.44
C ALA A 533 -15.30 -18.95 -10.62
N GLU A 534 -16.35 -19.71 -10.97
CA GLU A 534 -17.66 -19.68 -10.27
C GLU A 534 -17.54 -20.05 -8.79
N ALA A 535 -16.63 -20.97 -8.45
CA ALA A 535 -16.43 -21.43 -7.09
C ALA A 535 -15.99 -20.31 -6.11
N ALA A 536 -15.47 -19.20 -6.61
CA ALA A 536 -15.13 -18.03 -5.81
C ALA A 536 -16.36 -17.34 -5.19
N ASN A 537 -17.55 -17.53 -5.79
CA ASN A 537 -18.81 -16.93 -5.34
C ASN A 537 -19.60 -17.88 -4.40
N GLU A 538 -19.21 -19.16 -4.32
CA GLU A 538 -19.95 -20.17 -3.57
C GLU A 538 -19.60 -20.14 -2.08
N GLY A 539 -20.61 -20.16 -1.22
CA GLY A 539 -20.41 -20.28 0.24
C GLY A 539 -19.80 -19.07 0.93
N ILE A 540 -19.81 -17.91 0.27
CA ILE A 540 -19.34 -16.65 0.84
C ILE A 540 -20.17 -16.22 2.07
N ASN A 541 -19.53 -15.52 3.00
CA ASN A 541 -20.16 -15.02 4.21
C ASN A 541 -20.01 -13.49 4.32
N LYS A 542 -21.05 -12.75 3.92
CA LYS A 542 -21.08 -11.29 3.98
C LYS A 542 -20.92 -10.74 5.39
N ALA A 543 -21.42 -11.45 6.42
CA ALA A 543 -21.31 -10.98 7.80
C ALA A 543 -19.83 -10.93 8.25
N VAL A 544 -19.05 -11.95 7.94
CA VAL A 544 -17.59 -11.97 8.20
C VAL A 544 -16.89 -10.86 7.39
N PHE A 545 -17.31 -10.61 6.16
CA PHE A 545 -16.77 -9.50 5.38
C PHE A 545 -17.11 -8.13 6.02
N MET A 546 -18.32 -7.93 6.49
CA MET A 546 -18.73 -6.72 7.21
C MET A 546 -17.92 -6.52 8.51
N GLU A 547 -17.60 -7.61 9.25
CA GLU A 547 -16.69 -7.56 10.41
C GLU A 547 -15.29 -7.07 9.98
N ALA A 548 -14.75 -7.59 8.87
CA ALA A 548 -13.48 -7.13 8.33
C ALA A 548 -13.50 -5.64 7.95
N VAL A 549 -14.58 -5.16 7.35
CA VAL A 549 -14.76 -3.73 7.02
C VAL A 549 -14.79 -2.86 8.29
N ILE A 550 -15.44 -3.31 9.37
CA ILE A 550 -15.40 -2.58 10.65
C ILE A 550 -13.96 -2.51 11.19
N ILE A 551 -13.22 -3.62 11.16
CA ILE A 551 -11.80 -3.60 11.56
C ILE A 551 -11.03 -2.62 10.67
N GLN A 552 -11.22 -2.66 9.36
CA GLN A 552 -10.55 -1.78 8.41
C GLN A 552 -10.80 -0.29 8.70
N MET A 553 -12.04 0.09 9.00
CA MET A 553 -12.45 1.46 9.27
C MET A 553 -12.13 1.95 10.70
N THR A 554 -11.67 1.07 11.58
CA THR A 554 -11.37 1.42 12.97
C THR A 554 -9.94 1.13 13.40
N TRP A 555 -9.14 0.50 12.54
CA TRP A 555 -7.72 0.21 12.78
C TRP A 555 -6.84 1.40 12.39
N PRO A 556 -5.72 1.68 13.10
CA PRO A 556 -4.80 2.74 12.70
C PRO A 556 -4.26 2.55 11.28
N GLY A 557 -4.29 3.60 10.48
CA GLY A 557 -3.87 3.62 9.07
C GLY A 557 -4.96 4.12 8.14
N ALA A 558 -4.70 4.10 6.84
CA ALA A 558 -5.59 4.54 5.77
C ALA A 558 -6.42 3.35 5.23
N PRO A 559 -7.72 3.25 5.58
CA PRO A 559 -8.57 2.19 5.05
C PRO A 559 -8.65 2.29 3.53
N THR A 560 -8.31 1.20 2.84
CA THR A 560 -8.21 1.16 1.38
C THR A 560 -9.14 0.10 0.79
N ILE A 561 -10.06 0.53 -0.04
CA ILE A 561 -11.04 -0.32 -0.72
C ILE A 561 -10.50 -0.65 -2.11
N TYR A 562 -10.38 -1.94 -2.44
CA TYR A 562 -10.14 -2.37 -3.81
C TYR A 562 -11.45 -2.33 -4.59
N TYR A 563 -11.48 -1.69 -5.75
CA TYR A 563 -12.71 -1.46 -6.53
C TYR A 563 -13.59 -2.72 -6.59
N GLY A 564 -14.87 -2.55 -6.32
CA GLY A 564 -15.84 -3.65 -6.36
C GLY A 564 -15.96 -4.48 -5.09
N ASP A 565 -15.06 -4.36 -4.10
CA ASP A 565 -15.24 -5.02 -2.79
C ASP A 565 -16.55 -4.53 -2.14
N GLU A 566 -16.80 -3.23 -2.20
CA GLU A 566 -18.04 -2.62 -1.69
C GLU A 566 -19.29 -3.05 -2.47
N ALA A 567 -19.11 -3.51 -3.72
CA ALA A 567 -20.19 -3.99 -4.59
C ALA A 567 -20.37 -5.51 -4.55
N GLY A 568 -19.59 -6.23 -3.71
CA GLY A 568 -19.69 -7.67 -3.53
C GLY A 568 -18.96 -8.50 -4.57
N VAL A 569 -17.95 -7.94 -5.25
CA VAL A 569 -17.14 -8.68 -6.23
C VAL A 569 -16.32 -9.74 -5.53
N CYS A 570 -16.43 -10.97 -6.02
CA CYS A 570 -15.61 -12.12 -5.64
C CYS A 570 -14.51 -12.38 -6.68
N GLY A 571 -13.51 -13.18 -6.31
CA GLY A 571 -12.47 -13.64 -7.24
C GLY A 571 -11.33 -14.34 -6.49
N TRP A 572 -10.78 -15.39 -7.09
CA TRP A 572 -9.53 -16.00 -6.66
C TRP A 572 -8.37 -15.01 -6.85
N THR A 573 -7.15 -15.38 -6.48
CA THR A 573 -5.97 -14.58 -6.78
C THR A 573 -5.89 -14.25 -8.29
N ASP A 574 -5.07 -13.26 -8.64
CA ASP A 574 -4.94 -12.82 -10.04
C ASP A 574 -4.81 -13.98 -11.04
N PRO A 575 -5.41 -13.85 -12.22
CA PRO A 575 -6.15 -12.68 -12.72
C PRO A 575 -7.63 -12.61 -12.30
N ASP A 576 -8.21 -13.63 -11.62
CA ASP A 576 -9.66 -13.72 -11.36
C ASP A 576 -10.18 -12.64 -10.38
N ASN A 577 -9.34 -12.11 -9.50
CA ASN A 577 -9.69 -10.98 -8.63
C ASN A 577 -9.95 -9.67 -9.40
N ARG A 578 -9.48 -9.58 -10.67
CA ARG A 578 -9.59 -8.42 -11.56
C ARG A 578 -10.86 -8.50 -12.42
N ARG A 579 -11.95 -9.00 -11.85
CA ARG A 579 -13.27 -8.98 -12.48
C ARG A 579 -13.76 -7.55 -12.63
N THR A 580 -14.60 -7.30 -13.62
CA THR A 580 -15.19 -5.99 -13.87
C THR A 580 -16.08 -5.53 -12.73
N TYR A 581 -16.15 -4.20 -12.55
CA TYR A 581 -17.12 -3.60 -11.64
C TYR A 581 -18.55 -3.88 -12.12
N PRO A 582 -19.46 -4.40 -11.27
CA PRO A 582 -20.78 -4.87 -11.70
C PRO A 582 -21.81 -3.74 -11.78
N TRP A 583 -21.56 -2.70 -12.61
CA TRP A 583 -22.45 -1.57 -12.76
C TRP A 583 -23.90 -1.99 -13.08
N GLY A 584 -24.84 -1.54 -12.24
CA GLY A 584 -26.27 -1.87 -12.34
C GLY A 584 -26.66 -3.21 -11.70
N SER A 585 -25.71 -3.95 -11.13
CA SER A 585 -25.91 -5.23 -10.44
C SER A 585 -25.15 -5.31 -9.11
N GLU A 586 -24.82 -4.15 -8.54
CA GLU A 586 -24.06 -4.02 -7.31
C GLU A 586 -24.81 -4.59 -6.10
N ASP A 587 -24.10 -5.13 -5.14
CA ASP A 587 -24.66 -5.49 -3.84
C ASP A 587 -24.98 -4.24 -3.02
N GLN A 588 -26.25 -3.82 -3.07
CA GLN A 588 -26.69 -2.59 -2.43
C GLN A 588 -26.58 -2.62 -0.89
N GLU A 589 -26.63 -3.82 -0.28
CA GLU A 589 -26.45 -3.98 1.16
C GLU A 589 -24.99 -3.67 1.55
N LEU A 590 -24.04 -4.20 0.81
CA LEU A 590 -22.61 -3.95 1.05
C LEU A 590 -22.23 -2.51 0.76
N ILE A 591 -22.76 -1.89 -0.31
CA ILE A 591 -22.53 -0.46 -0.58
C ILE A 591 -23.06 0.41 0.58
N ALA A 592 -24.29 0.17 1.03
CA ALA A 592 -24.86 0.93 2.14
C ALA A 592 -24.06 0.74 3.44
N PHE A 593 -23.54 -0.48 3.68
CA PHE A 593 -22.71 -0.77 4.82
C PHE A 593 -21.37 -0.03 4.76
N HIS A 594 -20.67 -0.06 3.61
CA HIS A 594 -19.42 0.68 3.41
C HIS A 594 -19.62 2.19 3.59
N LYS A 595 -20.67 2.77 3.00
CA LYS A 595 -21.02 4.19 3.20
C LYS A 595 -21.19 4.55 4.68
N ALA A 596 -21.90 3.71 5.43
CA ALA A 596 -22.11 3.94 6.86
C ALA A 596 -20.82 3.82 7.66
N ALA A 597 -19.98 2.81 7.38
CA ALA A 597 -18.70 2.60 8.03
C ALA A 597 -17.70 3.72 7.71
N ILE A 598 -17.62 4.16 6.45
CA ILE A 598 -16.81 5.31 6.01
C ILE A 598 -17.29 6.60 6.70
N ALA A 599 -18.59 6.85 6.73
CA ALA A 599 -19.14 8.05 7.39
C ALA A 599 -18.83 8.06 8.89
N MET A 600 -18.90 6.91 9.56
CA MET A 600 -18.47 6.76 10.96
C MET A 600 -16.99 7.09 11.11
N HIS A 601 -16.11 6.48 10.30
CA HIS A 601 -14.66 6.72 10.32
C HIS A 601 -14.34 8.21 10.15
N LYS A 602 -14.90 8.84 9.13
CA LYS A 602 -14.67 10.28 8.82
C LYS A 602 -15.19 11.23 9.88
N SER A 603 -16.27 10.86 10.60
CA SER A 603 -16.87 11.69 11.65
C SER A 603 -16.13 11.65 12.98
N GLN A 604 -15.17 10.73 13.15
CA GLN A 604 -14.47 10.49 14.41
C GLN A 604 -12.96 10.67 14.22
N GLU A 605 -12.44 11.84 14.57
CA GLU A 605 -11.00 12.14 14.47
C GLU A 605 -10.12 11.11 15.17
N VAL A 606 -10.61 10.55 16.28
CA VAL A 606 -9.91 9.51 17.04
C VAL A 606 -9.63 8.24 16.22
N LEU A 607 -10.43 7.94 15.18
CA LEU A 607 -10.20 6.79 14.30
C LEU A 607 -9.10 7.05 13.26
N LYS A 608 -8.75 8.32 13.03
CA LYS A 608 -7.69 8.71 12.10
C LYS A 608 -6.33 8.84 12.78
N THR A 609 -6.30 9.53 13.93
CA THR A 609 -5.05 9.94 14.60
C THR A 609 -4.98 9.58 16.07
N GLY A 610 -5.99 8.91 16.62
CA GLY A 610 -6.09 8.59 18.03
C GLY A 610 -5.30 7.37 18.47
N SER A 611 -5.21 7.22 19.78
CA SER A 611 -4.53 6.09 20.43
C SER A 611 -5.32 4.78 20.27
N TYR A 612 -4.60 3.70 19.99
CA TYR A 612 -5.14 2.35 19.93
C TYR A 612 -4.63 1.51 21.11
N LYS A 613 -5.53 0.81 21.80
CA LYS A 613 -5.16 -0.13 22.87
C LYS A 613 -6.10 -1.33 22.91
N PRO A 614 -5.60 -2.57 22.74
CA PRO A 614 -6.38 -3.78 22.96
C PRO A 614 -6.87 -3.87 24.41
N LEU A 615 -8.15 -4.16 24.59
CA LEU A 615 -8.77 -4.37 25.90
C LEU A 615 -9.05 -5.85 26.19
N VAL A 616 -9.43 -6.58 25.16
CA VAL A 616 -9.74 -8.01 25.18
C VAL A 616 -9.02 -8.69 24.03
N GLY A 617 -8.55 -9.90 24.25
CA GLY A 617 -7.92 -10.74 23.24
C GLY A 617 -8.00 -12.19 23.71
N GLU A 618 -9.18 -12.80 23.60
CA GLU A 618 -9.45 -14.17 24.07
C GLU A 618 -10.15 -14.97 22.96
N TYR A 619 -9.50 -16.03 22.49
CA TYR A 619 -10.01 -16.87 21.40
C TYR A 619 -10.38 -16.02 20.17
N ASN A 620 -11.64 -16.05 19.76
CA ASN A 620 -12.20 -15.34 18.63
C ASN A 620 -12.80 -13.95 18.98
N LEU A 621 -12.49 -13.42 20.14
CA LEU A 621 -12.93 -12.10 20.59
C LEU A 621 -11.76 -11.11 20.60
N ILE A 622 -11.88 -10.03 19.81
CA ILE A 622 -10.93 -8.92 19.74
C ILE A 622 -11.61 -7.57 19.93
#